data_9142297fb11b3868ac96227841e4b955
#
_entry.id   9142297fb11b3868ac96227841e4b955
#
_cell.length_a   1.000
_cell.length_b   1.000
_cell.length_c   1.000
_cell.angle_alpha   90.00
_cell.angle_beta   90.00
_cell.angle_gamma   90.00
#
_symmetry.space_group_name_H-M   'P 1'
#
loop_
_entity.id
_entity.type
_entity.pdbx_description
1 polymer ?
#
loop_
_entity_poly.entity_id
_entity_poly.type
_entity_poly.pdbx_seq_one_letter_code
_entity_poly.pdbx_strand_id
1 'polypeptide(L)'
;GNEGKMKEIRMILADMKLPIQSMKEADIHIDIEENGQSFEENALIKARAVATAAQQKGIQAVVLADDSGLEIDYLNKEPGIYSARYMGEDTSYHIKNANLIERLDGVEDEKRTARFVCVIAAVCPDGSEHVTRGTIEGRIGYEEKGENGFGYDPIFYVPEYHCYSAELAPEEKNKISHRGKALEEMKTVLMKEM
;
A
#
# COMPACT_ATOMS: atom_id res chain seq x y z
N GLY A 1 8.09 6.51 7.70
CA GLY A 1 7.46 5.71 6.69
C GLY A 1 7.70 4.22 6.86
N ASN A 2 6.95 3.45 6.13
CA ASN A 2 7.06 1.99 6.13
C ASN A 2 8.18 1.57 5.16
N GLU A 3 9.20 0.88 5.70
CA GLU A 3 10.37 0.48 4.90
C GLU A 3 10.03 -0.54 3.81
N GLY A 4 9.10 -1.45 4.07
CA GLY A 4 8.64 -2.40 3.06
C GLY A 4 8.00 -1.70 1.88
N LYS A 5 7.15 -0.73 2.14
CA LYS A 5 6.52 0.10 1.10
C LYS A 5 7.57 0.90 0.34
N MET A 6 8.52 1.52 1.04
CA MET A 6 9.58 2.32 0.42
C MET A 6 10.43 1.47 -0.53
N LYS A 7 10.76 0.25 -0.13
CA LYS A 7 11.53 -0.67 -0.97
C LYS A 7 10.78 -0.97 -2.27
N GLU A 8 9.49 -1.30 -2.17
CA GLU A 8 8.66 -1.58 -3.34
C GLU A 8 8.54 -0.36 -4.25
N ILE A 9 8.28 0.81 -3.66
CA ILE A 9 8.15 2.07 -4.42
C ILE A 9 9.43 2.36 -5.20
N ARG A 10 10.59 2.24 -4.56
CA ARG A 10 11.88 2.48 -5.21
C ARG A 10 12.14 1.51 -6.37
N MET A 11 11.80 0.23 -6.19
CA MET A 11 11.94 -0.76 -7.25
C MET A 11 11.03 -0.46 -8.44
N ILE A 12 9.78 -0.11 -8.17
CA ILE A 12 8.80 0.16 -9.23
C ILE A 12 9.15 1.45 -10.00
N LEU A 13 9.63 2.47 -9.31
CA LEU A 13 9.94 3.76 -9.91
C LEU A 13 11.40 3.88 -10.40
N ALA A 14 12.19 2.81 -10.30
CA ALA A 14 13.61 2.86 -10.63
C ALA A 14 13.89 3.29 -12.07
N ASP A 15 13.02 2.93 -13.00
CA ASP A 15 13.17 3.27 -14.43
C ASP A 15 12.94 4.75 -14.74
N MET A 16 12.35 5.50 -13.83
CA MET A 16 12.21 6.96 -14.00
C MET A 16 13.53 7.71 -13.82
N LYS A 17 14.52 7.07 -13.21
CA LYS A 17 15.87 7.64 -12.97
C LYS A 17 15.82 8.98 -12.23
N LEU A 18 14.85 9.14 -11.33
CA LEU A 18 14.71 10.32 -10.49
C LEU A 18 15.15 9.99 -9.06
N PRO A 19 15.75 10.96 -8.35
CA PRO A 19 16.05 10.75 -6.94
C PRO A 19 14.76 10.60 -6.14
N ILE A 20 14.70 9.58 -5.28
CA ILE A 20 13.55 9.28 -4.45
C ILE A 20 14.01 9.33 -3.00
N GLN A 21 13.36 10.19 -2.21
CA GLN A 21 13.65 10.35 -0.80
C GLN A 21 12.41 10.03 0.03
N SER A 22 12.63 9.35 1.16
CA SER A 22 11.58 9.20 2.17
C SER A 22 11.45 10.53 2.94
N MET A 23 10.38 10.66 3.71
CA MET A 23 10.21 11.79 4.64
C MET A 23 11.41 11.92 5.57
N LYS A 24 11.90 10.80 6.09
CA LYS A 24 13.03 10.74 7.00
C LYS A 24 14.30 11.28 6.33
N GLU A 25 14.56 10.87 5.10
CA GLU A 25 15.73 11.32 4.34
C GLU A 25 15.66 12.81 4.01
N ALA A 26 14.45 13.33 3.82
CA ALA A 26 14.21 14.76 3.59
C ALA A 26 14.12 15.56 4.89
N ASP A 27 14.33 14.92 6.03
CA ASP A 27 14.23 15.52 7.36
C ASP A 27 12.87 16.17 7.61
N ILE A 28 11.81 15.49 7.18
CA ILE A 28 10.42 15.90 7.41
C ILE A 28 9.86 15.02 8.53
N HIS A 29 9.55 15.65 9.66
CA HIS A 29 9.03 15.01 10.86
C HIS A 29 7.71 15.66 11.25
N ILE A 30 6.61 15.07 10.80
CA ILE A 30 5.27 15.58 11.08
C ILE A 30 4.36 14.45 11.51
N ASP A 31 3.39 14.77 12.35
CA ASP A 31 2.32 13.85 12.72
C ASP A 31 1.16 14.07 11.77
N ILE A 32 0.66 12.99 11.17
CA ILE A 32 -0.44 13.05 10.23
C ILE A 32 -1.60 12.23 10.78
N GLU A 33 -2.74 12.87 11.00
CA GLU A 33 -3.97 12.16 11.36
C GLU A 33 -4.66 11.66 10.10
N GLU A 34 -4.69 10.34 9.94
CA GLU A 34 -5.40 9.69 8.83
C GLU A 34 -6.84 9.41 9.26
N ASN A 35 -7.65 10.46 9.22
CA ASN A 35 -9.05 10.41 9.66
C ASN A 35 -10.04 10.38 8.48
N GLY A 36 -9.58 10.07 7.28
CA GLY A 36 -10.43 9.94 6.11
C GLY A 36 -11.28 8.67 6.15
N GLN A 37 -12.26 8.62 5.28
CA GLN A 37 -13.23 7.52 5.17
C GLN A 37 -12.92 6.60 4.00
N SER A 38 -11.86 6.86 3.25
CA SER A 38 -11.45 6.07 2.10
C SER A 38 -9.93 6.08 1.96
N PHE A 39 -9.41 5.13 1.17
CA PHE A 39 -7.98 5.12 0.84
C PHE A 39 -7.58 6.42 0.13
N GLU A 40 -8.42 6.89 -0.78
CA GLU A 40 -8.17 8.14 -1.52
C GLU A 40 -8.05 9.33 -0.59
N GLU A 41 -8.97 9.47 0.36
CA GLU A 41 -8.93 10.56 1.33
C GLU A 41 -7.66 10.51 2.18
N ASN A 42 -7.32 9.35 2.69
CA ASN A 42 -6.15 9.19 3.54
C ASN A 42 -4.84 9.44 2.78
N ALA A 43 -4.74 8.97 1.53
CA ALA A 43 -3.58 9.24 0.70
C ALA A 43 -3.41 10.74 0.43
N LEU A 44 -4.50 11.44 0.12
CA LEU A 44 -4.47 12.88 -0.09
C LEU A 44 -4.11 13.66 1.17
N ILE A 45 -4.65 13.26 2.32
CA ILE A 45 -4.32 13.89 3.61
C ILE A 45 -2.79 13.81 3.84
N LYS A 46 -2.20 12.65 3.63
CA LYS A 46 -0.76 12.46 3.78
C LYS A 46 0.04 13.29 2.78
N ALA A 47 -0.32 13.21 1.52
CA ALA A 47 0.41 13.91 0.46
C ALA A 47 0.39 15.42 0.67
N ARG A 48 -0.78 15.96 1.03
CA ARG A 48 -0.92 17.40 1.28
C ARG A 48 -0.11 17.86 2.49
N ALA A 49 -0.13 17.09 3.57
CA ALA A 49 0.63 17.43 4.77
C ALA A 49 2.13 17.44 4.50
N VAL A 50 2.63 16.43 3.80
CA VAL A 50 4.05 16.34 3.44
C VAL A 50 4.43 17.45 2.45
N ALA A 51 3.57 17.75 1.47
CA ALA A 51 3.83 18.81 0.50
C ALA A 51 3.94 20.18 1.19
N THR A 52 3.08 20.46 2.16
CA THR A 52 3.13 21.70 2.95
C THR A 52 4.45 21.77 3.72
N ALA A 53 4.87 20.70 4.37
CA ALA A 53 6.13 20.66 5.11
C ALA A 53 7.33 20.82 4.18
N ALA A 54 7.29 20.21 3.00
CA ALA A 54 8.36 20.34 2.00
C ALA A 54 8.48 21.79 1.52
N GLN A 55 7.36 22.44 1.23
CA GLN A 55 7.36 23.85 0.81
C GLN A 55 7.96 24.77 1.89
N GLN A 56 7.65 24.52 3.14
CA GLN A 56 8.21 25.29 4.26
C GLN A 56 9.72 25.16 4.37
N LYS A 57 10.27 24.06 3.87
CA LYS A 57 11.72 23.82 3.82
C LYS A 57 12.36 24.25 2.50
N GLY A 58 11.58 24.81 1.58
CA GLY A 58 12.07 25.22 0.28
C GLY A 58 12.35 24.06 -0.67
N ILE A 59 11.77 22.89 -0.41
CA ILE A 59 11.94 21.70 -1.25
C ILE A 59 10.93 21.75 -2.39
N GLN A 60 11.42 21.70 -3.63
CA GLN A 60 10.58 21.65 -4.82
C GLN A 60 10.61 20.21 -5.36
N ALA A 61 9.57 19.45 -5.05
CA ALA A 61 9.51 18.04 -5.43
C ALA A 61 8.06 17.61 -5.59
N VAL A 62 7.85 16.55 -6.37
CA VAL A 62 6.58 15.84 -6.38
C VAL A 62 6.51 15.00 -5.11
N VAL A 63 5.46 15.17 -4.35
CA VAL A 63 5.21 14.39 -3.13
C VAL A 63 4.26 13.26 -3.48
N LEU A 64 4.66 12.02 -3.17
CA LEU A 64 3.81 10.85 -3.30
C LEU A 64 3.45 10.32 -1.92
N ALA A 65 2.20 9.95 -1.73
CA ALA A 65 1.75 9.26 -0.53
C ALA A 65 0.99 8.00 -0.92
N ASP A 66 1.19 6.96 -0.15
CA ASP A 66 0.56 5.65 -0.31
C ASP A 66 -0.42 5.42 0.83
N ASP A 67 -1.64 5.02 0.51
CA ASP A 67 -2.53 4.42 1.47
C ASP A 67 -3.00 3.09 0.90
N SER A 68 -2.81 2.02 1.66
CA SER A 68 -3.06 0.68 1.18
C SER A 68 -3.60 -0.21 2.29
N GLY A 69 -4.27 -1.28 1.90
CA GLY A 69 -4.82 -2.20 2.87
C GLY A 69 -5.39 -3.45 2.24
N LEU A 70 -5.87 -4.31 3.11
CA LEU A 70 -6.49 -5.58 2.78
C LEU A 70 -7.99 -5.48 3.03
N GLU A 71 -8.78 -5.83 2.03
CA GLU A 71 -10.25 -5.93 2.15
C GLU A 71 -10.66 -7.39 2.02
N ILE A 72 -11.34 -7.91 3.06
CA ILE A 72 -11.84 -9.28 3.07
C ILE A 72 -13.36 -9.24 2.98
N ASP A 73 -13.91 -9.80 1.90
CA ASP A 73 -15.34 -9.68 1.62
C ASP A 73 -16.23 -10.27 2.71
N TYR A 74 -15.90 -11.44 3.24
CA TYR A 74 -16.67 -12.08 4.30
C TYR A 74 -16.69 -11.26 5.60
N LEU A 75 -15.68 -10.44 5.83
CA LEU A 75 -15.55 -9.59 7.01
C LEU A 75 -16.01 -8.14 6.73
N ASN A 76 -16.91 -7.93 5.78
CA ASN A 76 -17.40 -6.62 5.40
C ASN A 76 -16.28 -5.65 5.03
N LYS A 77 -15.29 -6.17 4.30
CA LYS A 77 -14.11 -5.44 3.81
C LYS A 77 -13.11 -5.02 4.91
N GLU A 78 -13.28 -5.55 6.12
CA GLU A 78 -12.25 -5.36 7.15
C GLU A 78 -10.97 -6.13 6.79
N PRO A 79 -9.78 -5.68 7.22
CA PRO A 79 -9.53 -4.45 7.98
C PRO A 79 -9.57 -3.15 7.18
N GLY A 80 -9.58 -3.19 5.84
CA GLY A 80 -9.78 -2.04 4.98
C GLY A 80 -8.80 -0.90 5.25
N ILE A 81 -9.31 0.32 5.40
CA ILE A 81 -8.48 1.50 5.68
C ILE A 81 -7.75 1.42 7.02
N TYR A 82 -8.16 0.51 7.90
CA TYR A 82 -7.53 0.30 9.21
C TYR A 82 -6.48 -0.80 9.20
N SER A 83 -6.06 -1.28 8.02
CA SER A 83 -5.15 -2.42 7.89
C SER A 83 -3.85 -2.28 8.68
N ALA A 84 -3.22 -1.11 8.64
CA ALA A 84 -1.98 -0.88 9.38
C ALA A 84 -2.20 -0.83 10.90
N ARG A 85 -3.38 -0.40 11.33
CA ARG A 85 -3.73 -0.21 12.74
C ARG A 85 -4.56 -1.35 13.32
N TYR A 86 -4.90 -2.35 12.51
CA TYR A 86 -5.71 -3.49 12.93
C TYR A 86 -5.11 -4.15 14.17
N MET A 87 -5.90 -4.29 15.22
CA MET A 87 -5.47 -4.83 16.53
C MET A 87 -4.36 -4.00 17.21
N GLY A 88 -4.10 -2.78 16.75
CA GLY A 88 -3.05 -1.89 17.28
C GLY A 88 -1.83 -1.79 16.37
N GLU A 89 -1.26 -0.59 16.28
CA GLU A 89 -0.11 -0.33 15.41
C GLU A 89 1.10 -1.19 15.75
N ASP A 90 1.31 -1.45 17.03
CA ASP A 90 2.50 -2.17 17.53
C ASP A 90 2.30 -3.70 17.56
N THR A 91 1.13 -4.18 17.17
CA THR A 91 0.86 -5.62 17.11
C THR A 91 1.56 -6.23 15.91
N SER A 92 2.23 -7.37 16.10
CA SER A 92 2.92 -8.03 14.98
C SER A 92 1.93 -8.52 13.92
N TYR A 93 2.38 -8.55 12.66
CA TYR A 93 1.56 -9.08 11.58
C TYR A 93 1.28 -10.58 11.74
N HIS A 94 2.18 -11.31 12.38
CA HIS A 94 1.92 -12.72 12.69
C HIS A 94 0.64 -12.87 13.52
N ILE A 95 0.45 -12.02 14.53
CA ILE A 95 -0.76 -12.01 15.36
C ILE A 95 -1.97 -11.54 14.57
N LYS A 96 -1.83 -10.49 13.78
CA LYS A 96 -2.93 -9.97 12.93
C LYS A 96 -3.38 -11.04 11.93
N ASN A 97 -2.44 -11.71 11.28
CA ASN A 97 -2.72 -12.76 10.30
C ASN A 97 -3.42 -13.95 10.95
N ALA A 98 -2.94 -14.39 12.11
CA ALA A 98 -3.56 -15.49 12.86
C ALA A 98 -5.01 -15.16 13.24
N ASN A 99 -5.25 -13.92 13.66
CA ASN A 99 -6.60 -13.46 14.02
C ASN A 99 -7.54 -13.48 12.83
N LEU A 100 -7.10 -13.01 11.67
CA LEU A 100 -7.93 -13.00 10.46
C LEU A 100 -8.25 -14.42 10.00
N ILE A 101 -7.28 -15.33 10.05
CA ILE A 101 -7.51 -16.73 9.72
C ILE A 101 -8.54 -17.34 10.68
N GLU A 102 -8.42 -17.05 11.97
CA GLU A 102 -9.37 -17.53 12.99
C GLU A 102 -10.79 -17.01 12.73
N ARG A 103 -10.93 -15.74 12.38
CA ARG A 103 -12.24 -15.14 12.06
C ARG A 103 -12.89 -15.76 10.82
N LEU A 104 -12.12 -16.43 9.98
CA LEU A 104 -12.61 -17.12 8.79
C LEU A 104 -12.69 -18.63 8.98
N ASP A 105 -12.58 -19.12 10.21
CA ASP A 105 -12.71 -20.54 10.51
C ASP A 105 -14.05 -21.07 10.05
N GLY A 106 -14.04 -22.19 9.32
CA GLY A 106 -15.25 -22.80 8.77
C GLY A 106 -15.82 -22.12 7.54
N VAL A 107 -15.22 -21.04 7.05
CA VAL A 107 -15.67 -20.33 5.85
C VAL A 107 -15.10 -21.01 4.60
N GLU A 108 -15.96 -21.31 3.63
CA GLU A 108 -15.60 -21.97 2.37
C GLU A 108 -14.68 -21.08 1.50
N ASP A 109 -13.86 -21.71 0.67
CA ASP A 109 -12.94 -21.02 -0.24
C ASP A 109 -13.61 -19.89 -1.04
N GLU A 110 -14.77 -20.18 -1.62
CA GLU A 110 -15.48 -19.22 -2.47
C GLU A 110 -15.91 -17.95 -1.72
N LYS A 111 -16.00 -18.04 -0.40
CA LYS A 111 -16.39 -16.91 0.45
C LYS A 111 -15.22 -16.22 1.12
N ARG A 112 -14.00 -16.68 0.83
CA ARG A 112 -12.77 -16.11 1.41
C ARG A 112 -12.12 -15.10 0.49
N THR A 113 -12.85 -14.59 -0.50
CA THR A 113 -12.32 -13.62 -1.46
C THR A 113 -11.88 -12.35 -0.76
N ALA A 114 -10.81 -11.79 -1.26
CA ALA A 114 -10.18 -10.61 -0.70
C ALA A 114 -9.39 -9.87 -1.77
N ARG A 115 -9.00 -8.64 -1.47
CA ARG A 115 -8.12 -7.88 -2.34
C ARG A 115 -7.17 -7.01 -1.54
N PHE A 116 -5.99 -6.80 -2.08
CA PHE A 116 -5.16 -5.69 -1.65
C PHE A 116 -5.54 -4.47 -2.48
N VAL A 117 -5.59 -3.32 -1.82
CA VAL A 117 -5.85 -2.02 -2.44
C VAL A 117 -4.65 -1.12 -2.17
N CYS A 118 -4.22 -0.38 -3.19
CA CYS A 118 -3.24 0.69 -3.01
C CYS A 118 -3.75 1.93 -3.73
N VAL A 119 -3.77 3.04 -3.04
CA VAL A 119 -4.04 4.36 -3.62
C VAL A 119 -2.78 5.20 -3.46
N ILE A 120 -2.34 5.79 -4.57
CA ILE A 120 -1.22 6.73 -4.59
C ILE A 120 -1.79 8.12 -4.85
N ALA A 121 -1.45 9.06 -3.99
CA ALA A 121 -1.76 10.47 -4.21
C ALA A 121 -0.45 11.21 -4.49
N ALA A 122 -0.49 12.13 -5.45
CA ALA A 122 0.63 12.98 -5.79
C ALA A 122 0.24 14.44 -5.62
N VAL A 123 1.11 15.22 -5.01
CA VAL A 123 1.00 16.69 -4.98
C VAL A 123 2.25 17.25 -5.65
N CYS A 124 2.05 17.98 -6.74
CA CYS A 124 3.14 18.56 -7.53
C CYS A 124 3.54 19.93 -7.00
N PRO A 125 4.75 20.44 -7.34
CA PRO A 125 5.20 21.75 -6.86
C PRO A 125 4.28 22.89 -7.24
N ASP A 126 3.53 22.78 -8.34
CA ASP A 126 2.56 23.78 -8.78
C ASP A 126 1.21 23.71 -8.05
N GLY A 127 1.07 22.76 -7.13
CA GLY A 127 -0.16 22.52 -6.38
C GLY A 127 -1.13 21.56 -7.01
N SER A 128 -0.87 21.07 -8.22
CA SER A 128 -1.75 20.08 -8.86
C SER A 128 -1.71 18.76 -8.11
N GLU A 129 -2.85 18.06 -8.10
CA GLU A 129 -3.01 16.79 -7.38
C GLU A 129 -3.49 15.70 -8.32
N HIS A 130 -2.98 14.50 -8.11
CA HIS A 130 -3.39 13.33 -8.89
C HIS A 130 -3.56 12.13 -7.94
N VAL A 131 -4.50 11.25 -8.28
CA VAL A 131 -4.77 10.05 -7.47
C VAL A 131 -4.91 8.86 -8.42
N THR A 132 -4.23 7.76 -8.09
CA THR A 132 -4.37 6.49 -8.82
C THR A 132 -4.66 5.37 -7.85
N ARG A 133 -5.32 4.32 -8.34
CA ARG A 133 -5.73 3.16 -7.53
C ARG A 133 -5.38 1.87 -8.25
N GLY A 134 -4.78 0.93 -7.51
CA GLY A 134 -4.52 -0.42 -8.00
C GLY A 134 -5.05 -1.45 -7.03
N THR A 135 -5.48 -2.59 -7.55
CA THR A 135 -5.95 -3.71 -6.73
C THR A 135 -5.39 -5.02 -7.27
N ILE A 136 -5.26 -6.00 -6.39
CA ILE A 136 -5.04 -7.38 -6.77
C ILE A 136 -6.07 -8.24 -6.05
N GLU A 137 -6.81 -9.05 -6.82
CA GLU A 137 -7.83 -9.95 -6.29
C GLU A 137 -7.21 -11.29 -5.92
N GLY A 138 -7.67 -11.86 -4.81
CA GLY A 138 -7.22 -13.14 -4.33
C GLY A 138 -8.16 -13.68 -3.26
N ARG A 139 -7.60 -14.45 -2.36
CA ARG A 139 -8.38 -14.97 -1.22
C ARG A 139 -7.47 -15.24 -0.02
N ILE A 140 -8.08 -15.33 1.15
CA ILE A 140 -7.36 -15.60 2.39
C ILE A 140 -7.17 -17.10 2.53
N GLY A 141 -5.93 -17.52 2.76
CA GLY A 141 -5.59 -18.92 3.00
C GLY A 141 -5.90 -19.37 4.42
N TYR A 142 -5.48 -20.60 4.73
CA TYR A 142 -5.75 -21.23 6.01
C TYR A 142 -4.57 -21.17 6.97
N GLU A 143 -3.41 -20.78 6.48
CA GLU A 143 -2.17 -20.67 7.24
C GLU A 143 -1.23 -19.67 6.55
N GLU A 144 -0.24 -19.22 7.27
CA GLU A 144 0.81 -18.36 6.69
C GLU A 144 1.75 -19.19 5.83
N LYS A 145 2.09 -18.69 4.64
CA LYS A 145 3.08 -19.29 3.74
C LYS A 145 3.95 -18.23 3.07
N GLY A 146 5.24 -18.51 2.99
CA GLY A 146 6.21 -17.65 2.36
C GLY A 146 6.86 -16.67 3.32
N GLU A 147 7.99 -16.13 2.90
CA GLU A 147 8.81 -15.26 3.74
C GLU A 147 9.14 -13.92 3.08
N ASN A 148 8.72 -13.76 1.82
CA ASN A 148 8.95 -12.51 1.09
C ASN A 148 7.84 -11.50 1.40
N GLY A 149 8.07 -10.26 1.00
CA GLY A 149 7.10 -9.21 1.21
C GLY A 149 6.99 -8.78 2.67
N PHE A 150 5.81 -8.34 3.07
CA PHE A 150 5.55 -7.87 4.44
C PHE A 150 4.04 -7.86 4.71
N GLY A 151 3.68 -7.56 5.95
CA GLY A 151 2.28 -7.37 6.33
C GLY A 151 1.43 -8.62 6.18
N TYR A 152 0.37 -8.52 5.42
CA TYR A 152 -0.60 -9.61 5.21
C TYR A 152 -0.23 -10.55 4.07
N ASP A 153 0.90 -10.34 3.40
CA ASP A 153 1.33 -11.18 2.27
C ASP A 153 1.31 -12.69 2.56
N PRO A 154 1.71 -13.15 3.77
CA PRO A 154 1.71 -14.59 4.04
C PRO A 154 0.35 -15.29 4.04
N ILE A 155 -0.75 -14.56 4.17
CA ILE A 155 -2.10 -15.16 4.17
C ILE A 155 -2.89 -14.88 2.90
N PHE A 156 -2.32 -14.10 1.98
CA PHE A 156 -2.99 -13.72 0.74
C PHE A 156 -2.62 -14.66 -0.39
N TYR A 157 -3.57 -15.49 -0.81
CA TYR A 157 -3.39 -16.43 -1.92
C TYR A 157 -3.76 -15.78 -3.25
N VAL A 158 -2.87 -15.92 -4.23
CA VAL A 158 -3.04 -15.38 -5.59
C VAL A 158 -3.38 -16.54 -6.53
N PRO A 159 -4.67 -16.75 -6.89
CA PRO A 159 -5.07 -17.91 -7.70
C PRO A 159 -4.39 -17.99 -9.05
N GLU A 160 -4.17 -16.87 -9.72
CA GLU A 160 -3.50 -16.79 -11.02
C GLU A 160 -2.09 -17.41 -11.01
N TYR A 161 -1.39 -17.29 -9.89
CA TYR A 161 -0.01 -17.74 -9.74
C TYR A 161 0.11 -19.00 -8.90
N HIS A 162 -1.01 -19.53 -8.40
CA HIS A 162 -1.08 -20.74 -7.58
C HIS A 162 -0.14 -20.70 -6.37
N CYS A 163 0.01 -19.51 -5.78
CA CYS A 163 0.89 -19.32 -4.60
C CYS A 163 0.41 -18.14 -3.77
N TYR A 164 0.99 -18.02 -2.58
CA TYR A 164 0.75 -16.88 -1.70
C TYR A 164 1.63 -15.70 -2.11
N SER A 165 1.16 -14.49 -1.84
CA SER A 165 1.91 -13.27 -2.17
C SER A 165 3.31 -13.29 -1.55
N ALA A 166 3.46 -13.80 -0.32
CA ALA A 166 4.75 -13.91 0.34
C ALA A 166 5.68 -14.97 -0.27
N GLU A 167 5.19 -15.79 -1.20
CA GLU A 167 5.99 -16.77 -1.92
C GLU A 167 6.55 -16.22 -3.23
N LEU A 168 6.09 -15.06 -3.66
CA LEU A 168 6.56 -14.42 -4.89
C LEU A 168 7.86 -13.66 -4.66
N ALA A 169 8.78 -13.72 -5.64
CA ALA A 169 9.94 -12.86 -5.64
C ALA A 169 9.50 -11.38 -5.74
N PRO A 170 10.23 -10.43 -5.15
CA PRO A 170 9.85 -9.02 -5.20
C PRO A 170 9.57 -8.50 -6.61
N GLU A 171 10.38 -8.89 -7.58
CA GLU A 171 10.23 -8.47 -8.98
C GLU A 171 8.91 -8.97 -9.59
N GLU A 172 8.54 -10.19 -9.29
CA GLU A 172 7.29 -10.79 -9.76
C GLU A 172 6.09 -10.13 -9.08
N LYS A 173 6.18 -9.95 -7.76
CA LYS A 173 5.13 -9.29 -6.98
C LYS A 173 4.86 -7.89 -7.50
N ASN A 174 5.91 -7.10 -7.76
CA ASN A 174 5.78 -5.71 -8.20
C ASN A 174 5.06 -5.57 -9.54
N LYS A 175 5.11 -6.59 -10.40
CA LYS A 175 4.42 -6.58 -11.69
C LYS A 175 2.90 -6.73 -11.57
N ILE A 176 2.44 -7.39 -10.52
CA ILE A 176 1.02 -7.75 -10.38
C ILE A 176 0.35 -7.12 -9.17
N SER A 177 1.13 -6.57 -8.24
CA SER A 177 0.61 -6.07 -6.97
C SER A 177 -0.24 -4.82 -7.14
N HIS A 178 -1.07 -4.58 -6.12
CA HIS A 178 -1.84 -3.36 -5.98
C HIS A 178 -0.95 -2.11 -6.09
N ARG A 179 0.21 -2.12 -5.39
CA ARG A 179 1.15 -0.99 -5.41
C ARG A 179 1.80 -0.84 -6.76
N GLY A 180 2.18 -1.96 -7.39
CA GLY A 180 2.75 -1.94 -8.74
C GLY A 180 1.81 -1.30 -9.74
N LYS A 181 0.54 -1.71 -9.71
CA LYS A 181 -0.49 -1.16 -10.62
C LYS A 181 -0.74 0.32 -10.40
N ALA A 182 -0.90 0.74 -9.14
CA ALA A 182 -1.16 2.14 -8.80
C ALA A 182 0.02 3.04 -9.20
N LEU A 183 1.25 2.59 -8.94
CA LEU A 183 2.45 3.37 -9.28
C LEU A 183 2.72 3.42 -10.78
N GLU A 184 2.47 2.34 -11.53
CA GLU A 184 2.62 2.36 -12.99
C GLU A 184 1.64 3.37 -13.60
N GLU A 185 0.41 3.41 -13.12
CA GLU A 185 -0.56 4.40 -13.56
C GLU A 185 -0.12 5.82 -13.19
N MET A 186 0.41 6.00 -11.97
CA MET A 186 0.90 7.31 -11.53
C MET A 186 2.09 7.78 -12.37
N LYS A 187 3.01 6.89 -12.75
CA LYS A 187 4.10 7.23 -13.67
C LYS A 187 3.57 7.81 -14.97
N THR A 188 2.55 7.18 -15.54
CA THR A 188 1.93 7.65 -16.78
C THR A 188 1.33 9.04 -16.61
N VAL A 189 0.64 9.27 -15.48
CA VAL A 189 0.04 10.57 -15.17
C VAL A 189 1.11 11.65 -15.04
N LEU A 190 2.15 11.38 -14.26
CA LEU A 190 3.22 12.35 -14.00
C LEU A 190 4.04 12.66 -15.26
N MET A 191 4.27 11.68 -16.11
CA MET A 191 5.00 11.88 -17.37
C MET A 191 4.25 12.82 -18.33
N LYS A 192 2.94 12.85 -18.27
CA LYS A 192 2.14 13.78 -19.10
C LYS A 192 2.22 15.22 -18.60
N GLU A 193 2.53 15.41 -17.31
CA GLU A 193 2.66 16.73 -16.67
C GLU A 193 4.07 17.30 -16.89
N MET A 194 5.02 16.47 -17.23
CA MET A 194 6.39 16.86 -17.51
C MET A 194 6.59 17.13 -19.00
#